data_69a7dc39214dd9811cdaafc5b1770d06
#
_entry.id   69a7dc39214dd9811cdaafc5b1770d06
#
_cell.length_a   1.000
_cell.length_b   1.000
_cell.length_c   1.000
_cell.angle_alpha   90.00
_cell.angle_beta   90.00
_cell.angle_gamma   90.00
#
_symmetry.space_group_name_H-M   'P 1'
#
loop_
_entity.id
_entity.type
_entity.pdbx_description
1 polymer ?
#
loop_
_entity_poly.entity_id
_entity_poly.type
_entity_poly.pdbx_seq_one_letter_code
_entity_poly.pdbx_strand_id
1 'polypeptide(L)'
;IMSTIEPTDLKAYCLDVAQAAQRAAGGLALVSGAQKDAWLKLSAQLLRQRSDHVLAGNAEDLEAAPGFGLSGAAIDRLRLTTSRIEQIAAALEEIAMLRDPVGEIIESSVRPNGLEVSKVRVPLGVVFFIYESRPNVTADAAAICVKSGNAVILRGGKEAAHSSRAVVDLLVEAAAAHGIPPRAVQLVATADRDAVGHFLALDRYIDVAIPRGGESLIRRVAAEAKMPVIKHFTGNCHVYVDASADLEMAETLTINAKCQRMGVC
;
A
#
# COMPACT_ATOMS: atom_id res chain seq x y z
N ILE A 1 -3.87 8.31 23.27
CA ILE A 1 -5.27 8.03 22.86
C ILE A 1 -5.57 9.01 21.75
N MET A 2 -5.27 8.65 20.48
CA MET A 2 -5.79 9.41 19.36
C MET A 2 -7.07 8.71 18.92
N SER A 3 -8.21 9.25 19.39
CA SER A 3 -9.53 8.91 18.89
C SER A 3 -9.55 9.09 17.37
N THR A 4 -10.27 8.22 16.68
CA THR A 4 -10.71 8.48 15.31
C THR A 4 -11.34 9.89 15.31
N ILE A 5 -10.64 10.83 14.71
CA ILE A 5 -11.17 12.19 14.59
C ILE A 5 -12.32 12.09 13.60
N GLU A 6 -13.54 12.36 14.06
CA GLU A 6 -14.63 12.64 13.14
C GLU A 6 -14.50 14.12 12.75
N PRO A 7 -14.04 14.43 11.53
CA PRO A 7 -13.89 15.82 11.10
C PRO A 7 -15.28 16.46 11.02
N THR A 8 -15.42 17.63 11.59
CA THR A 8 -16.65 18.43 11.52
C THR A 8 -17.03 18.77 10.06
N ASP A 9 -16.05 18.79 9.16
CA ASP A 9 -16.21 18.90 7.71
C ASP A 9 -15.33 17.84 7.01
N LEU A 10 -15.97 16.74 6.63
CA LEU A 10 -15.31 15.62 5.96
C LEU A 10 -14.70 16.00 4.61
N LYS A 11 -15.36 16.89 3.87
CA LYS A 11 -14.90 17.34 2.55
C LYS A 11 -13.64 18.19 2.68
N ALA A 12 -13.62 19.12 3.62
CA ALA A 12 -12.45 19.97 3.89
C ALA A 12 -11.27 19.12 4.38
N TYR A 13 -11.52 18.13 5.24
CA TYR A 13 -10.50 17.17 5.70
C TYR A 13 -9.88 16.40 4.52
N CYS A 14 -10.71 15.82 3.64
CA CYS A 14 -10.21 15.06 2.49
C CYS A 14 -9.39 15.95 1.54
N LEU A 15 -9.82 17.19 1.34
CA LEU A 15 -9.10 18.17 0.53
C LEU A 15 -7.73 18.52 1.13
N ASP A 16 -7.64 18.78 2.44
CA ASP A 16 -6.37 19.06 3.12
C ASP A 16 -5.38 17.89 2.99
N VAL A 17 -5.85 16.66 3.24
CA VAL A 17 -5.05 15.44 3.09
C VAL A 17 -4.52 15.31 1.66
N ALA A 18 -5.36 15.51 0.65
CA ALA A 18 -4.99 15.38 -0.76
C ALA A 18 -3.99 16.47 -1.19
N GLN A 19 -4.20 17.72 -0.79
CA GLN A 19 -3.29 18.83 -1.05
C GLN A 19 -1.94 18.63 -0.36
N ALA A 20 -1.93 18.12 0.87
CA ALA A 20 -0.71 17.81 1.60
C ALA A 20 0.08 16.66 0.91
N ALA A 21 -0.62 15.64 0.41
CA ALA A 21 0.00 14.56 -0.37
C ALA A 21 0.63 15.09 -1.68
N GLN A 22 -0.07 15.97 -2.38
CA GLN A 22 0.45 16.56 -3.63
C GLN A 22 1.73 17.37 -3.39
N ARG A 23 1.76 18.19 -2.33
CA ARG A 23 2.99 18.91 -1.94
C ARG A 23 4.13 17.94 -1.60
N ALA A 24 3.82 16.86 -0.88
CA ALA A 24 4.80 15.84 -0.53
C ALA A 24 5.31 15.08 -1.77
N ALA A 25 4.46 14.78 -2.75
CA ALA A 25 4.86 14.13 -4.01
C ALA A 25 5.87 14.99 -4.77
N GLY A 26 5.67 16.31 -4.83
CA GLY A 26 6.66 17.24 -5.40
C GLY A 26 8.01 17.19 -4.69
N GLY A 27 8.02 17.07 -3.37
CA GLY A 27 9.25 16.89 -2.59
C GLY A 27 9.92 15.52 -2.81
N LEU A 28 9.14 14.45 -2.96
CA LEU A 28 9.65 13.10 -3.21
C LEU A 28 10.40 12.98 -4.55
N ALA A 29 10.06 13.79 -5.53
CA ALA A 29 10.78 13.83 -6.80
C ALA A 29 12.26 14.22 -6.67
N LEU A 30 12.62 14.88 -5.56
CA LEU A 30 13.99 15.31 -5.24
C LEU A 30 14.72 14.33 -4.30
N VAL A 31 14.04 13.33 -3.78
CA VAL A 31 14.61 12.34 -2.85
C VAL A 31 15.38 11.28 -3.64
N SER A 32 16.63 11.07 -3.28
CA SER A 32 17.47 10.05 -3.92
C SER A 32 17.03 8.62 -3.57
N GLY A 33 17.35 7.66 -4.44
CA GLY A 33 17.14 6.24 -4.17
C GLY A 33 17.80 5.79 -2.85
N ALA A 34 19.00 6.28 -2.56
CA ALA A 34 19.72 5.97 -1.32
C ALA A 34 18.96 6.43 -0.05
N GLN A 35 18.30 7.60 -0.09
CA GLN A 35 17.48 8.07 1.02
C GLN A 35 16.22 7.21 1.22
N LYS A 36 15.57 6.80 0.11
CA LYS A 36 14.41 5.89 0.13
C LYS A 36 14.80 4.53 0.71
N ASP A 37 15.97 3.99 0.31
CA ASP A 37 16.48 2.72 0.83
C ASP A 37 16.84 2.80 2.32
N ALA A 38 17.46 3.88 2.75
CA ALA A 38 17.78 4.12 4.16
C ALA A 38 16.51 4.26 5.02
N TRP A 39 15.48 4.95 4.49
CA TRP A 39 14.17 5.03 5.13
C TRP A 39 13.52 3.65 5.32
N LEU A 40 13.52 2.80 4.29
CA LEU A 40 12.96 1.45 4.35
C LEU A 40 13.68 0.58 5.38
N LYS A 41 15.02 0.63 5.42
CA LYS A 41 15.84 -0.10 6.38
C LYS A 41 15.59 0.35 7.81
N LEU A 42 15.52 1.67 8.04
CA LEU A 42 15.19 2.18 9.37
C LEU A 42 13.75 1.82 9.79
N SER A 43 12.80 1.88 8.85
CA SER A 43 11.42 1.44 9.11
C SER A 43 11.35 -0.02 9.53
N ALA A 44 12.07 -0.91 8.86
CA ALA A 44 12.19 -2.32 9.23
C ALA A 44 12.81 -2.50 10.63
N GLN A 45 13.85 -1.75 10.95
CA GLN A 45 14.49 -1.76 12.25
C GLN A 45 13.53 -1.28 13.36
N LEU A 46 12.79 -0.20 13.14
CA LEU A 46 11.82 0.32 14.11
C LEU A 46 10.67 -0.65 14.35
N LEU A 47 10.17 -1.33 13.31
CA LEU A 47 9.15 -2.38 13.44
C LEU A 47 9.62 -3.52 14.35
N ARG A 48 10.88 -3.96 14.23
CA ARG A 48 11.48 -4.98 15.11
C ARG A 48 11.64 -4.47 16.53
N GLN A 49 12.22 -3.29 16.70
CA GLN A 49 12.51 -2.72 18.03
C GLN A 49 11.26 -2.34 18.81
N ARG A 50 10.20 -1.96 18.12
CA ARG A 50 8.93 -1.53 18.71
C ARG A 50 7.78 -2.47 18.34
N SER A 51 8.07 -3.75 18.19
CA SER A 51 7.05 -4.78 17.91
C SER A 51 5.92 -4.76 18.95
N ASP A 52 6.24 -4.51 20.22
CA ASP A 52 5.24 -4.43 21.29
C ASP A 52 4.24 -3.29 21.09
N HIS A 53 4.67 -2.15 20.55
CA HIS A 53 3.76 -1.03 20.21
C HIS A 53 2.77 -1.45 19.11
N VAL A 54 3.24 -2.14 18.08
CA VAL A 54 2.40 -2.63 17.00
C VAL A 54 1.46 -3.74 17.48
N LEU A 55 1.95 -4.64 18.33
CA LEU A 55 1.15 -5.71 18.94
C LEU A 55 0.08 -5.16 19.88
N ALA A 56 0.36 -4.08 20.62
CA ALA A 56 -0.63 -3.42 21.46
C ALA A 56 -1.80 -2.86 20.63
N GLY A 57 -1.50 -2.13 19.54
CA GLY A 57 -2.55 -1.67 18.61
C GLY A 57 -3.31 -2.82 17.95
N ASN A 58 -2.63 -3.94 17.66
CA ASN A 58 -3.30 -5.12 17.11
C ASN A 58 -4.20 -5.83 18.13
N ALA A 59 -3.84 -5.80 19.41
CA ALA A 59 -4.70 -6.34 20.47
C ALA A 59 -6.02 -5.56 20.57
N GLU A 60 -5.98 -4.22 20.48
CA GLU A 60 -7.20 -3.39 20.46
C GLU A 60 -8.10 -3.73 19.25
N ASP A 61 -7.50 -3.91 18.06
CA ASP A 61 -8.25 -4.32 16.85
C ASP A 61 -8.87 -5.72 17.01
N LEU A 62 -8.16 -6.67 17.62
CA LEU A 62 -8.65 -8.03 17.85
C LEU A 62 -9.75 -8.10 18.90
N GLU A 63 -9.69 -7.26 19.93
CA GLU A 63 -10.75 -7.12 20.93
C GLU A 63 -12.05 -6.59 20.32
N ALA A 64 -11.93 -5.62 19.39
CA ALA A 64 -13.07 -5.04 18.69
C ALA A 64 -13.62 -5.94 17.55
N ALA A 65 -12.84 -6.91 17.06
CA ALA A 65 -13.15 -7.72 15.88
C ALA A 65 -14.51 -8.47 15.93
N PRO A 66 -14.96 -9.03 17.08
CA PRO A 66 -16.27 -9.67 17.16
C PRO A 66 -17.42 -8.71 16.84
N GLY A 67 -17.29 -7.42 17.21
CA GLY A 67 -18.29 -6.39 16.94
C GLY A 67 -18.45 -6.04 15.45
N PHE A 68 -17.49 -6.44 14.61
CA PHE A 68 -17.53 -6.25 13.17
C PHE A 68 -18.03 -7.46 12.38
N GLY A 69 -18.35 -8.57 13.04
CA GLY A 69 -18.85 -9.79 12.40
C GLY A 69 -17.81 -10.46 11.49
N LEU A 70 -16.53 -10.35 11.81
CA LEU A 70 -15.46 -10.95 11.03
C LEU A 70 -15.48 -12.48 11.09
N SER A 71 -15.24 -13.13 9.94
CA SER A 71 -15.03 -14.59 9.92
C SER A 71 -13.69 -14.96 10.57
N GLY A 72 -13.55 -16.23 11.01
CA GLY A 72 -12.29 -16.72 11.58
C GLY A 72 -11.09 -16.50 10.66
N ALA A 73 -11.27 -16.66 9.34
CA ALA A 73 -10.22 -16.37 8.35
C ALA A 73 -9.88 -14.88 8.25
N ALA A 74 -10.86 -13.98 8.48
CA ALA A 74 -10.60 -12.54 8.50
C ALA A 74 -9.87 -12.14 9.78
N ILE A 75 -10.24 -12.72 10.92
CA ILE A 75 -9.54 -12.51 12.21
C ILE A 75 -8.10 -13.02 12.14
N ASP A 76 -7.85 -14.19 11.52
CA ASP A 76 -6.48 -14.68 11.32
C ASP A 76 -5.64 -13.72 10.46
N ARG A 77 -6.23 -13.13 9.41
CA ARG A 77 -5.55 -12.14 8.57
C ARG A 77 -5.27 -10.82 9.30
N LEU A 78 -6.15 -10.43 10.22
CA LEU A 78 -6.01 -9.24 11.06
C LEU A 78 -4.91 -9.43 12.11
N ARG A 79 -4.78 -10.64 12.65
CA ARG A 79 -3.86 -10.95 13.75
C ARG A 79 -2.41 -10.74 13.34
N LEU A 80 -1.69 -9.92 14.09
CA LEU A 80 -0.24 -9.82 14.06
C LEU A 80 0.39 -10.68 15.15
N THR A 81 1.54 -11.21 14.85
CA THR A 81 2.45 -11.91 15.79
C THR A 81 3.84 -11.34 15.58
N THR A 82 4.76 -11.58 16.50
CA THR A 82 6.16 -11.19 16.34
C THR A 82 6.73 -11.72 15.02
N SER A 83 6.40 -12.97 14.64
CA SER A 83 6.84 -13.55 13.36
C SER A 83 6.22 -12.81 12.14
N ARG A 84 4.95 -12.40 12.21
CA ARG A 84 4.32 -11.62 11.12
C ARG A 84 4.89 -10.21 11.03
N ILE A 85 5.26 -9.59 12.16
CA ILE A 85 5.94 -8.29 12.16
C ILE A 85 7.34 -8.44 11.55
N GLU A 86 8.07 -9.52 11.87
CA GLU A 86 9.35 -9.81 11.24
C GLU A 86 9.22 -9.98 9.72
N GLN A 87 8.17 -10.65 9.24
CA GLN A 87 7.89 -10.76 7.81
C GLN A 87 7.64 -9.41 7.14
N ILE A 88 6.93 -8.49 7.82
CA ILE A 88 6.73 -7.11 7.34
C ILE A 88 8.08 -6.40 7.26
N ALA A 89 8.90 -6.48 8.30
CA ALA A 89 10.22 -5.85 8.32
C ALA A 89 11.14 -6.40 7.22
N ALA A 90 11.17 -7.71 7.03
CA ALA A 90 11.93 -8.35 5.95
C ALA A 90 11.44 -7.90 4.56
N ALA A 91 10.13 -7.79 4.35
CA ALA A 91 9.57 -7.28 3.09
C ALA A 91 10.00 -5.83 2.80
N LEU A 92 10.10 -4.96 3.82
CA LEU A 92 10.63 -3.61 3.64
C LEU A 92 12.10 -3.63 3.20
N GLU A 93 12.92 -4.53 3.76
CA GLU A 93 14.32 -4.69 3.36
C GLU A 93 14.44 -5.24 1.94
N GLU A 94 13.58 -6.19 1.55
CA GLU A 94 13.51 -6.69 0.17
C GLU A 94 13.14 -5.57 -0.81
N ILE A 95 12.17 -4.72 -0.48
CA ILE A 95 11.81 -3.55 -1.30
C ILE A 95 12.98 -2.56 -1.39
N ALA A 96 13.75 -2.38 -0.32
CA ALA A 96 14.95 -1.53 -0.35
C ALA A 96 16.01 -2.05 -1.34
N MET A 97 16.12 -3.37 -1.52
CA MET A 97 17.06 -3.97 -2.49
C MET A 97 16.58 -3.86 -3.95
N LEU A 98 15.32 -3.57 -4.19
CA LEU A 98 14.83 -3.38 -5.55
C LEU A 98 15.48 -2.15 -6.20
N ARG A 99 15.73 -2.25 -7.50
CA ARG A 99 16.21 -1.11 -8.28
C ARG A 99 15.19 0.05 -8.21
N ASP A 100 15.69 1.27 -8.01
CA ASP A 100 14.84 2.47 -8.08
C ASP A 100 14.37 2.67 -9.53
N PRO A 101 13.05 2.68 -9.79
CA PRO A 101 12.54 2.86 -11.14
C PRO A 101 12.59 4.31 -11.63
N VAL A 102 12.73 5.28 -10.72
CA VAL A 102 12.67 6.71 -11.05
C VAL A 102 13.92 7.11 -11.79
N GLY A 103 13.76 7.74 -12.95
CA GLY A 103 14.87 8.17 -13.81
C GLY A 103 15.43 7.08 -14.73
N GLU A 104 14.86 5.86 -14.71
CA GLU A 104 15.26 4.79 -15.62
C GLU A 104 14.92 5.16 -17.07
N ILE A 105 15.93 5.13 -17.97
CA ILE A 105 15.73 5.32 -19.39
C ILE A 105 15.28 3.97 -19.99
N ILE A 106 14.06 3.94 -20.50
CA ILE A 106 13.46 2.75 -21.13
C ILE A 106 13.95 2.61 -22.56
N GLU A 107 14.04 3.75 -23.27
CA GLU A 107 14.38 3.82 -24.68
C GLU A 107 15.01 5.19 -24.96
N SER A 108 15.99 5.23 -25.85
CA SER A 108 16.56 6.48 -26.39
C SER A 108 16.80 6.32 -27.87
N SER A 109 16.52 7.36 -28.66
CA SER A 109 16.74 7.38 -30.11
C SER A 109 17.14 8.75 -30.60
N VAL A 110 18.00 8.79 -31.63
CA VAL A 110 18.35 10.01 -32.34
C VAL A 110 17.54 10.10 -33.63
N ARG A 111 16.85 11.21 -33.82
CA ARG A 111 16.04 11.45 -35.02
C ARG A 111 16.93 11.94 -36.19
N PRO A 112 16.45 11.84 -37.45
CA PRO A 112 17.25 12.27 -38.60
C PRO A 112 17.71 13.74 -38.55
N ASN A 113 17.02 14.60 -37.80
CA ASN A 113 17.37 16.01 -37.60
C ASN A 113 18.32 16.24 -36.41
N GLY A 114 18.85 15.16 -35.79
CA GLY A 114 19.75 15.23 -34.65
C GLY A 114 19.08 15.37 -33.28
N LEU A 115 17.74 15.41 -33.19
CA LEU A 115 17.01 15.47 -31.91
C LEU A 115 17.14 14.14 -31.18
N GLU A 116 17.61 14.17 -29.93
CA GLU A 116 17.63 13.03 -29.03
C GLU A 116 16.29 12.94 -28.28
N VAL A 117 15.64 11.79 -28.38
CA VAL A 117 14.37 11.52 -27.68
C VAL A 117 14.58 10.35 -26.73
N SER A 118 14.40 10.59 -25.45
CA SER A 118 14.48 9.56 -24.41
C SER A 118 13.13 9.37 -23.72
N LYS A 119 12.77 8.11 -23.49
CA LYS A 119 11.60 7.71 -22.69
C LYS A 119 12.08 7.36 -21.29
N VAL A 120 11.70 8.17 -20.31
CA VAL A 120 12.18 8.07 -18.92
C VAL A 120 11.01 7.74 -17.99
N ARG A 121 11.24 6.87 -17.01
CA ARG A 121 10.26 6.59 -15.95
C ARG A 121 10.22 7.75 -14.96
N VAL A 122 9.01 8.21 -14.64
CA VAL A 122 8.74 9.24 -13.64
C VAL A 122 7.71 8.72 -12.63
N PRO A 123 7.66 9.27 -11.39
CA PRO A 123 6.59 8.96 -10.45
C PRO A 123 5.21 9.29 -11.02
N LEU A 124 4.19 8.59 -10.55
CA LEU A 124 2.79 8.90 -10.88
C LEU A 124 2.34 10.19 -10.18
N GLY A 125 2.80 10.41 -8.95
CA GLY A 125 2.41 11.52 -8.09
C GLY A 125 1.81 11.07 -6.78
N VAL A 126 0.50 11.21 -6.61
CA VAL A 126 -0.25 10.81 -5.41
C VAL A 126 -1.07 9.56 -5.67
N VAL A 127 -0.86 8.53 -4.87
CA VAL A 127 -1.60 7.28 -4.91
C VAL A 127 -2.64 7.24 -3.78
N PHE A 128 -3.91 7.05 -4.11
CA PHE A 128 -4.94 6.74 -3.13
C PHE A 128 -5.12 5.22 -3.05
N PHE A 129 -4.63 4.62 -1.96
CA PHE A 129 -4.61 3.18 -1.76
C PHE A 129 -5.69 2.76 -0.77
N ILE A 130 -6.70 2.04 -1.24
CA ILE A 130 -7.85 1.60 -0.45
C ILE A 130 -7.74 0.09 -0.26
N TYR A 131 -7.73 -0.39 1.00
CA TYR A 131 -7.53 -1.80 1.29
C TYR A 131 -8.37 -2.30 2.46
N GLU A 132 -8.59 -3.60 2.50
CA GLU A 132 -9.27 -4.28 3.59
C GLU A 132 -8.36 -4.46 4.81
N SER A 133 -8.91 -5.02 5.88
CA SER A 133 -8.31 -5.22 7.19
C SER A 133 -7.11 -6.17 7.18
N ARG A 134 -6.00 -5.71 6.62
CA ARG A 134 -4.71 -6.43 6.55
C ARG A 134 -3.59 -5.48 6.94
N PRO A 135 -3.13 -5.49 8.21
CA PRO A 135 -2.14 -4.54 8.70
C PRO A 135 -0.81 -4.54 7.91
N ASN A 136 -0.37 -5.69 7.37
CA ASN A 136 0.83 -5.76 6.55
C ASN A 136 0.73 -4.91 5.28
N VAL A 137 -0.45 -4.82 4.66
CA VAL A 137 -0.66 -4.03 3.43
C VAL A 137 -0.38 -2.55 3.66
N THR A 138 -0.56 -2.06 4.89
CA THR A 138 -0.22 -0.68 5.27
C THR A 138 1.25 -0.38 5.01
N ALA A 139 2.15 -1.27 5.47
CA ALA A 139 3.59 -1.13 5.27
C ALA A 139 3.98 -1.35 3.80
N ASP A 140 3.47 -2.41 3.18
CA ASP A 140 3.79 -2.78 1.79
C ASP A 140 3.41 -1.66 0.82
N ALA A 141 2.18 -1.11 0.95
CA ALA A 141 1.70 -0.03 0.08
C ALA A 141 2.51 1.26 0.27
N ALA A 142 2.81 1.64 1.52
CA ALA A 142 3.64 2.80 1.81
C ALA A 142 5.05 2.63 1.22
N ALA A 143 5.66 1.47 1.43
CA ALA A 143 7.01 1.17 0.96
C ALA A 143 7.12 1.24 -0.56
N ILE A 144 6.24 0.57 -1.29
CA ILE A 144 6.25 0.53 -2.75
C ILE A 144 5.98 1.92 -3.34
N CYS A 145 5.01 2.67 -2.79
CA CYS A 145 4.70 4.01 -3.27
C CYS A 145 5.89 4.94 -3.10
N VAL A 146 6.47 5.04 -1.90
CA VAL A 146 7.60 5.96 -1.63
C VAL A 146 8.87 5.49 -2.37
N LYS A 147 9.15 4.18 -2.44
CA LYS A 147 10.29 3.65 -3.23
C LYS A 147 10.19 4.06 -4.69
N SER A 148 9.00 4.08 -5.26
CA SER A 148 8.75 4.53 -6.65
C SER A 148 8.49 6.04 -6.77
N GLY A 149 8.76 6.82 -5.72
CA GLY A 149 8.69 8.28 -5.74
C GLY A 149 7.29 8.88 -5.60
N ASN A 150 6.30 8.09 -5.15
CA ASN A 150 4.91 8.53 -5.02
C ASN A 150 4.53 8.80 -3.57
N ALA A 151 3.80 9.87 -3.31
CA ALA A 151 3.10 10.03 -2.04
C ALA A 151 1.88 9.12 -2.00
N VAL A 152 1.51 8.67 -0.80
CA VAL A 152 0.39 7.73 -0.62
C VAL A 152 -0.58 8.19 0.46
N ILE A 153 -1.86 8.11 0.12
CA ILE A 153 -2.99 8.25 1.05
C ILE A 153 -3.55 6.84 1.27
N LEU A 154 -3.38 6.32 2.47
CA LEU A 154 -3.78 4.97 2.88
C LEU A 154 -5.17 5.01 3.51
N ARG A 155 -6.10 4.20 3.00
CA ARG A 155 -7.44 4.01 3.57
C ARG A 155 -7.66 2.54 3.85
N GLY A 156 -7.29 2.12 5.06
CA GLY A 156 -7.52 0.76 5.57
C GLY A 156 -8.95 0.51 6.03
N GLY A 157 -9.31 -0.74 6.24
CA GLY A 157 -10.54 -1.13 6.92
C GLY A 157 -10.52 -0.65 8.38
N LYS A 158 -11.69 -0.28 8.90
CA LYS A 158 -11.86 0.19 10.29
C LYS A 158 -11.45 -0.86 11.33
N GLU A 159 -11.50 -2.12 10.94
CA GLU A 159 -11.17 -3.28 11.77
C GLU A 159 -9.67 -3.42 12.07
N ALA A 160 -8.80 -2.70 11.32
CA ALA A 160 -7.35 -2.68 11.49
C ALA A 160 -6.82 -1.26 11.77
N ALA A 161 -7.63 -0.39 12.33
CA ALA A 161 -7.31 1.03 12.47
C ALA A 161 -6.13 1.27 13.41
N HIS A 162 -6.09 0.59 14.55
CA HIS A 162 -5.03 0.73 15.56
C HIS A 162 -3.71 0.12 15.08
N SER A 163 -3.74 -1.07 14.50
CA SER A 163 -2.56 -1.70 13.89
C SER A 163 -1.97 -0.86 12.76
N SER A 164 -2.83 -0.38 11.85
CA SER A 164 -2.40 0.45 10.72
C SER A 164 -1.80 1.78 11.20
N ARG A 165 -2.37 2.38 12.24
CA ARG A 165 -1.84 3.60 12.86
C ARG A 165 -0.46 3.36 13.45
N ALA A 166 -0.30 2.32 14.27
CA ALA A 166 0.97 1.97 14.90
C ALA A 166 2.09 1.74 13.85
N VAL A 167 1.77 1.08 12.74
CA VAL A 167 2.70 0.88 11.63
C VAL A 167 3.07 2.21 10.95
N VAL A 168 2.07 3.04 10.61
CA VAL A 168 2.32 4.32 9.93
C VAL A 168 3.12 5.28 10.79
N ASP A 169 2.90 5.31 12.10
CA ASP A 169 3.63 6.17 13.01
C ASP A 169 5.15 5.85 12.98
N LEU A 170 5.53 4.57 12.91
CA LEU A 170 6.94 4.16 12.75
C LEU A 170 7.51 4.51 11.39
N LEU A 171 6.73 4.35 10.31
CA LEU A 171 7.15 4.76 8.96
C LEU A 171 7.38 6.27 8.86
N VAL A 172 6.52 7.07 9.49
CA VAL A 172 6.62 8.54 9.51
C VAL A 172 7.80 8.98 10.37
N GLU A 173 8.07 8.33 11.51
CA GLU A 173 9.26 8.58 12.33
C GLU A 173 10.54 8.33 11.52
N ALA A 174 10.63 7.19 10.84
CA ALA A 174 11.76 6.88 9.97
C ALA A 174 11.91 7.88 8.81
N ALA A 175 10.80 8.40 8.27
CA ALA A 175 10.79 9.35 7.17
C ALA A 175 11.50 10.66 7.55
N ALA A 176 11.27 11.16 8.74
CA ALA A 176 11.89 12.40 9.24
C ALA A 176 13.42 12.28 9.30
N ALA A 177 13.97 11.09 9.62
CA ALA A 177 15.41 10.86 9.72
C ALA A 177 16.13 10.84 8.34
N HIS A 178 15.41 10.57 7.26
CA HIS A 178 16.00 10.38 5.92
C HIS A 178 15.54 11.38 4.87
N GLY A 179 14.91 12.49 5.30
CA GLY A 179 14.49 13.55 4.38
C GLY A 179 13.34 13.18 3.45
N ILE A 180 12.57 12.15 3.81
CA ILE A 180 11.29 11.87 3.16
C ILE A 180 10.31 12.98 3.57
N PRO A 181 9.64 13.64 2.61
CA PRO A 181 8.78 14.76 2.91
C PRO A 181 7.68 14.43 3.91
N PRO A 182 7.37 15.34 4.85
CA PRO A 182 6.20 15.21 5.70
C PRO A 182 4.94 14.97 4.84
N ARG A 183 4.06 14.10 5.31
CA ARG A 183 2.83 13.73 4.59
C ARG A 183 3.03 12.94 3.28
N ALA A 184 4.24 12.41 3.01
CA ALA A 184 4.45 11.46 1.93
C ALA A 184 3.70 10.13 2.17
N VAL A 185 3.55 9.74 3.43
CA VAL A 185 2.71 8.62 3.87
C VAL A 185 1.64 9.16 4.82
N GLN A 186 0.38 9.01 4.45
CA GLN A 186 -0.75 9.46 5.24
C GLN A 186 -1.77 8.32 5.42
N LEU A 187 -2.22 8.12 6.65
CA LEU A 187 -3.34 7.23 6.94
C LEU A 187 -4.59 8.08 7.19
N VAL A 188 -5.67 7.78 6.47
CA VAL A 188 -6.98 8.44 6.67
C VAL A 188 -7.46 8.17 8.09
N ALA A 189 -7.70 9.24 8.86
CA ALA A 189 -8.01 9.15 10.29
C ALA A 189 -9.48 8.86 10.59
N THR A 190 -10.36 8.88 9.59
CA THR A 190 -11.80 8.62 9.79
C THR A 190 -12.21 7.25 9.24
N ALA A 191 -13.13 6.60 9.96
CA ALA A 191 -13.76 5.36 9.51
C ALA A 191 -14.94 5.60 8.54
N ASP A 192 -15.36 6.86 8.34
CA ASP A 192 -16.46 7.21 7.49
C ASP A 192 -16.22 6.73 6.04
N ARG A 193 -17.25 6.06 5.49
CA ARG A 193 -17.19 5.52 4.12
C ARG A 193 -17.37 6.61 3.05
N ASP A 194 -17.97 7.74 3.41
CA ASP A 194 -18.17 8.86 2.49
C ASP A 194 -16.86 9.58 2.17
N ALA A 195 -15.85 9.49 3.06
CA ALA A 195 -14.50 9.95 2.77
C ALA A 195 -13.93 9.35 1.48
N VAL A 196 -14.24 8.07 1.18
CA VAL A 196 -13.79 7.42 -0.05
C VAL A 196 -14.33 8.14 -1.27
N GLY A 197 -15.64 8.44 -1.30
CA GLY A 197 -16.26 9.19 -2.40
C GLY A 197 -15.68 10.60 -2.55
N HIS A 198 -15.38 11.28 -1.44
CA HIS A 198 -14.72 12.59 -1.49
C HIS A 198 -13.31 12.49 -2.10
N PHE A 199 -12.47 11.55 -1.68
CA PHE A 199 -11.14 11.35 -2.26
C PHE A 199 -11.21 10.99 -3.76
N LEU A 200 -12.14 10.11 -4.16
CA LEU A 200 -12.31 9.69 -5.55
C LEU A 200 -12.76 10.84 -6.49
N ALA A 201 -13.26 11.93 -5.94
CA ALA A 201 -13.61 13.14 -6.70
C ALA A 201 -12.47 14.16 -6.83
N LEU A 202 -11.30 13.92 -6.18
CA LEU A 202 -10.17 14.86 -6.11
C LEU A 202 -9.08 14.57 -7.15
N ASP A 203 -9.45 14.31 -8.40
CA ASP A 203 -8.56 14.01 -9.53
C ASP A 203 -7.53 15.12 -9.84
N ARG A 204 -7.75 16.33 -9.35
CA ARG A 204 -6.76 17.41 -9.41
C ARG A 204 -5.57 17.22 -8.49
N TYR A 205 -5.70 16.42 -7.43
CA TYR A 205 -4.71 16.24 -6.37
C TYR A 205 -4.25 14.79 -6.24
N ILE A 206 -5.00 13.83 -6.77
CA ILE A 206 -4.75 12.40 -6.70
C ILE A 206 -4.64 11.86 -8.11
N ASP A 207 -3.50 11.24 -8.42
CA ASP A 207 -3.16 10.81 -9.77
C ASP A 207 -3.66 9.40 -10.10
N VAL A 208 -3.80 8.54 -9.10
CA VAL A 208 -4.27 7.16 -9.29
C VAL A 208 -4.93 6.61 -8.03
N ALA A 209 -5.98 5.80 -8.21
CA ALA A 209 -6.60 5.03 -7.13
C ALA A 209 -6.30 3.54 -7.30
N ILE A 210 -5.96 2.85 -6.19
CA ILE A 210 -5.66 1.42 -6.17
C ILE A 210 -6.53 0.74 -5.11
N PRO A 211 -7.68 0.15 -5.50
CA PRO A 211 -8.50 -0.62 -4.58
C PRO A 211 -7.97 -2.06 -4.44
N ARG A 212 -7.86 -2.52 -3.18
CA ARG A 212 -7.49 -3.89 -2.79
C ARG A 212 -8.50 -4.45 -1.81
N GLY A 213 -9.42 -5.25 -2.28
CA GLY A 213 -10.48 -5.82 -1.42
C GLY A 213 -11.53 -6.58 -2.20
N GLY A 214 -12.72 -6.72 -1.63
CA GLY A 214 -13.83 -7.42 -2.27
C GLY A 214 -14.32 -6.74 -3.55
N GLU A 215 -14.97 -7.51 -4.39
CA GLU A 215 -15.43 -7.06 -5.71
C GLU A 215 -16.34 -5.82 -5.64
N SER A 216 -17.18 -5.72 -4.61
CA SER A 216 -18.08 -4.57 -4.40
C SER A 216 -17.31 -3.26 -4.22
N LEU A 217 -16.23 -3.28 -3.44
CA LEU A 217 -15.34 -2.13 -3.27
C LEU A 217 -14.68 -1.74 -4.59
N ILE A 218 -14.14 -2.73 -5.30
CA ILE A 218 -13.44 -2.50 -6.57
C ILE A 218 -14.38 -1.90 -7.61
N ARG A 219 -15.62 -2.43 -7.71
CA ARG A 219 -16.65 -1.89 -8.62
C ARG A 219 -17.05 -0.48 -8.26
N ARG A 220 -17.25 -0.19 -6.96
CA ARG A 220 -17.57 1.14 -6.47
C ARG A 220 -16.46 2.14 -6.84
N VAL A 221 -15.20 1.83 -6.52
CA VAL A 221 -14.07 2.69 -6.85
C VAL A 221 -13.95 2.91 -8.35
N ALA A 222 -14.12 1.85 -9.15
CA ALA A 222 -14.06 1.95 -10.61
C ALA A 222 -15.17 2.81 -11.23
N ALA A 223 -16.34 2.88 -10.57
CA ALA A 223 -17.48 3.67 -11.04
C ALA A 223 -17.42 5.14 -10.58
N GLU A 224 -16.90 5.40 -9.38
CA GLU A 224 -16.92 6.74 -8.75
C GLU A 224 -15.63 7.55 -9.00
N ALA A 225 -14.49 6.88 -9.28
CA ALA A 225 -13.21 7.57 -9.42
C ALA A 225 -13.14 8.44 -10.68
N LYS A 226 -12.70 9.69 -10.49
CA LYS A 226 -12.40 10.62 -11.60
C LYS A 226 -10.97 10.49 -12.12
N MET A 227 -10.07 9.88 -11.35
CA MET A 227 -8.69 9.55 -11.74
C MET A 227 -8.59 8.11 -12.27
N PRO A 228 -7.50 7.74 -12.96
CA PRO A 228 -7.20 6.36 -13.33
C PRO A 228 -7.25 5.39 -12.15
N VAL A 229 -7.75 4.18 -12.38
CA VAL A 229 -7.86 3.13 -11.36
C VAL A 229 -7.05 1.90 -11.79
N ILE A 230 -6.09 1.50 -10.96
CA ILE A 230 -5.38 0.23 -11.11
C ILE A 230 -6.15 -0.82 -10.32
N LYS A 231 -6.90 -1.64 -11.02
CA LYS A 231 -7.81 -2.62 -10.42
C LYS A 231 -7.62 -4.01 -11.00
N HIS A 232 -8.00 -5.00 -10.23
CA HIS A 232 -8.29 -6.35 -10.71
C HIS A 232 -9.58 -6.83 -10.03
N PHE A 233 -10.33 -7.69 -10.68
CA PHE A 233 -11.52 -8.30 -10.08
C PHE A 233 -11.19 -9.69 -9.53
N THR A 234 -11.58 -10.74 -10.23
CA THR A 234 -11.35 -12.12 -9.84
C THR A 234 -10.08 -12.64 -10.49
N GLY A 235 -9.20 -13.25 -9.71
CA GLY A 235 -8.03 -13.95 -10.23
C GLY A 235 -8.45 -15.27 -10.86
N ASN A 236 -8.22 -15.43 -12.16
CA ASN A 236 -8.31 -16.73 -12.82
C ASN A 236 -6.94 -17.40 -12.75
N CYS A 237 -6.85 -18.43 -11.89
CA CYS A 237 -5.61 -19.16 -11.69
C CYS A 237 -5.61 -20.41 -12.57
N HIS A 238 -4.66 -20.50 -13.50
CA HIS A 238 -4.52 -21.60 -14.42
C HIS A 238 -3.24 -22.37 -14.15
N VAL A 239 -3.32 -23.71 -14.22
CA VAL A 239 -2.16 -24.59 -14.30
C VAL A 239 -2.24 -25.24 -15.68
N TYR A 240 -1.27 -24.94 -16.54
CA TYR A 240 -1.16 -25.59 -17.85
C TYR A 240 -0.14 -26.73 -17.75
N VAL A 241 -0.54 -27.91 -18.17
CA VAL A 241 0.32 -29.08 -18.21
C VAL A 241 0.57 -29.42 -19.70
N ASP A 242 1.79 -29.20 -20.16
CA ASP A 242 2.20 -29.53 -21.51
C ASP A 242 2.32 -31.06 -21.72
N ALA A 243 2.17 -31.52 -22.95
CA ALA A 243 2.30 -32.93 -23.29
C ALA A 243 3.69 -33.51 -22.98
N SER A 244 4.71 -32.68 -22.92
CA SER A 244 6.09 -33.06 -22.57
C SER A 244 6.40 -32.97 -21.05
N ALA A 245 5.42 -32.55 -20.21
CA ALA A 245 5.64 -32.37 -18.79
C ALA A 245 5.78 -33.69 -18.05
N ASP A 246 6.54 -33.67 -16.96
CA ASP A 246 6.52 -34.72 -15.95
C ASP A 246 5.19 -34.72 -15.22
N LEU A 247 4.38 -35.75 -15.42
CA LEU A 247 3.02 -35.81 -14.90
C LEU A 247 2.97 -35.93 -13.37
N GLU A 248 3.92 -36.57 -12.73
CA GLU A 248 3.98 -36.71 -11.26
C GLU A 248 4.28 -35.34 -10.61
N MET A 249 5.24 -34.61 -11.19
CA MET A 249 5.51 -33.22 -10.78
C MET A 249 4.30 -32.31 -11.03
N ALA A 250 3.66 -32.42 -12.19
CA ALA A 250 2.50 -31.62 -12.55
C ALA A 250 1.31 -31.85 -11.61
N GLU A 251 1.06 -33.10 -11.21
CA GLU A 251 0.04 -33.46 -10.22
C GLU A 251 0.35 -32.82 -8.85
N THR A 252 1.59 -32.98 -8.37
CA THR A 252 2.04 -32.41 -7.09
C THR A 252 1.88 -30.88 -7.05
N LEU A 253 2.32 -30.18 -8.10
CA LEU A 253 2.18 -28.73 -8.22
C LEU A 253 0.72 -28.30 -8.30
N THR A 254 -0.11 -29.03 -9.02
CA THR A 254 -1.54 -28.71 -9.18
C THR A 254 -2.29 -28.86 -7.86
N ILE A 255 -2.05 -29.97 -7.13
CA ILE A 255 -2.63 -30.20 -5.80
C ILE A 255 -2.18 -29.10 -4.83
N ASN A 256 -0.91 -28.79 -4.79
CA ASN A 256 -0.39 -27.71 -3.96
C ASN A 256 -1.05 -26.37 -4.29
N ALA A 257 -1.11 -25.99 -5.56
CA ALA A 257 -1.66 -24.70 -6.02
C ALA A 257 -3.16 -24.55 -5.72
N LYS A 258 -3.93 -25.65 -5.73
CA LYS A 258 -5.38 -25.61 -5.56
C LYS A 258 -5.86 -25.93 -4.15
N CYS A 259 -5.13 -26.75 -3.41
CA CYS A 259 -5.63 -27.35 -2.16
C CYS A 259 -4.91 -26.85 -0.91
N GLN A 260 -3.67 -26.40 -0.99
CA GLN A 260 -2.91 -25.97 0.18
C GLN A 260 -3.55 -24.78 0.92
N ARG A 261 -4.02 -23.78 0.18
CA ARG A 261 -4.67 -22.60 0.74
C ARG A 261 -5.74 -22.06 -0.21
N MET A 262 -6.96 -22.57 -0.05
CA MET A 262 -8.12 -22.08 -0.82
C MET A 262 -8.39 -20.62 -0.49
N GLY A 263 -8.49 -19.75 -1.47
CA GLY A 263 -8.72 -18.31 -1.31
C GLY A 263 -7.45 -17.44 -1.46
N VAL A 264 -6.37 -18.04 -1.89
CA VAL A 264 -5.17 -17.34 -2.39
C VAL A 264 -5.07 -17.56 -3.90
N CYS A 265 -4.81 -16.48 -4.60
CA CYS A 265 -4.51 -16.59 -6.03
C CYS A 265 -3.19 -17.30 -6.26
#